data_4df6dac5871c7003b675fabb5a6c5503
#
_entry.id   4df6dac5871c7003b675fabb5a6c5503
#
_cell.length_a   1.000
_cell.length_b   1.000
_cell.length_c   1.000
_cell.angle_alpha   90.00
_cell.angle_beta   90.00
_cell.angle_gamma   90.00
#
_symmetry.space_group_name_H-M   'P 1'
#
loop_
_entity.id
_entity.type
_entity.pdbx_description
1 polymer ?
#
loop_
_entity_poly.entity_id
_entity_poly.type
_entity_poly.pdbx_seq_one_letter_code
_entity_poly.pdbx_strand_id
1 'polypeptide(L)'
;MRLINWHSALRVPIFFLLVFFLVGCSEYRKARSAYEAGEYTKALNIFEQLSNAGDSQAQYDLSQMYLQGIGTRQNLEKGWTWMNRAADGGNVQAMLELAVRYQKSPSLENSEQMAFLWFQKAAMAGSAAGQYNLAHLYEDGNQTPVDLVQAYVWMTVSHRSGNPMAAAEAKQLKGKLSPVELVKAEQMIAELKKTLP
;
A
#
# COMPACT_ATOMS: atom_id res chain seq x y z
N MET A 1 -3.15 -15.51 52.34
CA MET A 1 -3.61 -14.85 51.13
C MET A 1 -2.40 -14.24 50.45
N ARG A 2 -1.80 -14.92 49.45
CA ARG A 2 -0.60 -14.44 48.74
C ARG A 2 -1.05 -13.70 47.49
N LEU A 3 -0.79 -12.40 47.42
CA LEU A 3 -1.04 -11.56 46.26
C LEU A 3 -0.04 -11.98 45.14
N ILE A 4 -0.56 -12.49 44.05
CA ILE A 4 0.23 -12.83 42.84
C ILE A 4 0.56 -11.51 42.15
N ASN A 5 1.85 -11.23 42.10
CA ASN A 5 2.41 -10.02 41.48
C ASN A 5 2.46 -10.18 39.97
N TRP A 6 1.55 -9.52 39.23
CA TRP A 6 1.38 -9.61 37.76
C TRP A 6 2.34 -8.70 36.95
N HIS A 7 3.41 -8.20 37.57
CA HIS A 7 4.34 -7.24 36.91
C HIS A 7 5.57 -7.87 36.22
N SER A 8 5.60 -9.18 36.01
CA SER A 8 6.72 -9.85 35.32
C SER A 8 6.40 -10.33 33.90
N ALA A 9 5.31 -9.82 33.27
CA ALA A 9 4.96 -10.18 31.90
C ALA A 9 5.70 -9.30 30.89
N LEU A 10 6.67 -9.92 30.21
CA LEU A 10 7.20 -9.58 28.88
C LEU A 10 7.80 -8.18 28.68
N ARG A 11 8.90 -7.92 29.32
CA ARG A 11 9.93 -7.04 28.74
C ARG A 11 10.71 -7.86 27.71
N VAL A 12 10.19 -8.01 26.50
CA VAL A 12 11.05 -8.36 25.35
C VAL A 12 12.04 -7.18 25.26
N PRO A 13 13.35 -7.39 25.46
CA PRO A 13 14.26 -6.26 25.47
C PRO A 13 14.28 -5.63 24.08
N ILE A 14 14.08 -4.31 24.03
CA ILE A 14 14.14 -3.47 22.81
C ILE A 14 15.39 -3.80 21.98
N PHE A 15 16.44 -4.24 22.63
CA PHE A 15 17.68 -4.72 22.02
C PHE A 15 17.48 -5.93 21.08
N PHE A 16 16.61 -6.89 21.40
CA PHE A 16 16.33 -8.03 20.52
C PHE A 16 15.55 -7.60 19.26
N LEU A 17 14.62 -6.67 19.39
CA LEU A 17 13.90 -6.11 18.23
C LEU A 17 14.83 -5.34 17.30
N LEU A 18 15.76 -4.55 17.84
CA LEU A 18 16.77 -3.83 17.05
C LEU A 18 17.72 -4.77 16.31
N VAL A 19 18.16 -5.85 16.93
CA VAL A 19 19.05 -6.83 16.29
C VAL A 19 18.32 -7.56 15.15
N PHE A 20 17.06 -7.96 15.32
CA PHE A 20 16.25 -8.56 14.26
C PHE A 20 16.05 -7.61 13.08
N PHE A 21 15.80 -6.33 13.35
CA PHE A 21 15.63 -5.31 12.30
C PHE A 21 16.91 -5.07 11.50
N LEU A 22 18.06 -5.01 12.16
CA LEU A 22 19.36 -4.82 11.52
C LEU A 22 19.78 -6.04 10.68
N VAL A 23 19.51 -7.24 11.14
CA VAL A 23 19.79 -8.48 10.40
C VAL A 23 18.89 -8.60 9.17
N GLY A 24 17.59 -8.31 9.29
CA GLY A 24 16.65 -8.31 8.17
C GLY A 24 17.07 -7.34 7.06
N CYS A 25 17.44 -6.10 7.42
CA CYS A 25 17.93 -5.10 6.46
C CYS A 25 19.22 -5.54 5.74
N SER A 26 20.11 -6.32 6.40
CA SER A 26 21.33 -6.80 5.76
C SER A 26 21.04 -7.93 4.76
N GLU A 27 20.16 -8.86 5.10
CA GLU A 27 19.76 -9.96 4.23
C GLU A 27 18.95 -9.47 3.02
N TYR A 28 18.04 -8.50 3.21
CA TYR A 28 17.33 -7.87 2.10
C TYR A 28 18.31 -7.23 1.09
N ARG A 29 19.31 -6.49 1.57
CA ARG A 29 20.35 -5.93 0.68
C ARG A 29 21.14 -7.00 -0.08
N LYS A 30 21.44 -8.14 0.56
CA LYS A 30 22.08 -9.29 -0.12
C LYS A 30 21.19 -9.86 -1.22
N ALA A 31 19.88 -10.01 -0.97
CA ALA A 31 18.93 -10.46 -1.97
C ALA A 31 18.88 -9.51 -3.17
N ARG A 32 18.78 -8.21 -2.91
CA ARG A 32 18.78 -7.17 -3.96
C ARG A 32 20.10 -7.17 -4.77
N SER A 33 21.25 -7.24 -4.09
CA SER A 33 22.54 -7.32 -4.77
C SER A 33 22.67 -8.57 -5.64
N ALA A 34 22.21 -9.73 -5.18
CA ALA A 34 22.17 -10.95 -5.96
C ALA A 34 21.25 -10.80 -7.19
N TYR A 35 20.08 -10.19 -7.01
CA TYR A 35 19.15 -9.91 -8.10
C TYR A 35 19.80 -9.00 -9.18
N GLU A 36 20.44 -7.91 -8.75
CA GLU A 36 21.11 -6.95 -9.64
C GLU A 36 22.34 -7.55 -10.36
N ALA A 37 22.98 -8.53 -9.72
CA ALA A 37 24.08 -9.30 -10.31
C ALA A 37 23.62 -10.40 -11.28
N GLY A 38 22.30 -10.61 -11.45
CA GLY A 38 21.74 -11.70 -12.28
C GLY A 38 21.74 -13.07 -11.60
N GLU A 39 22.13 -13.15 -10.32
CA GLU A 39 22.12 -14.39 -9.51
C GLU A 39 20.69 -14.70 -9.02
N TYR A 40 19.74 -14.81 -9.96
CA TYR A 40 18.30 -14.80 -9.65
C TYR A 40 17.85 -15.95 -8.74
N THR A 41 18.40 -17.14 -8.89
CA THR A 41 18.07 -18.29 -8.01
C THR A 41 18.51 -18.02 -6.57
N LYS A 42 19.66 -17.39 -6.37
CA LYS A 42 20.15 -17.00 -5.04
C LYS A 42 19.28 -15.91 -4.44
N ALA A 43 18.93 -14.87 -5.24
CA ALA A 43 18.02 -13.81 -4.80
C ALA A 43 16.66 -14.38 -4.39
N LEU A 44 16.07 -15.28 -5.20
CA LEU A 44 14.81 -15.97 -4.93
C LEU A 44 14.83 -16.65 -3.56
N ASN A 45 15.85 -17.47 -3.29
CA ASN A 45 15.98 -18.20 -2.03
C ASN A 45 16.04 -17.27 -0.81
N ILE A 46 16.75 -16.14 -0.92
CA ILE A 46 16.84 -15.16 0.17
C ILE A 46 15.49 -14.41 0.33
N PHE A 47 14.86 -14.01 -0.76
CA PHE A 47 13.54 -13.39 -0.71
C PHE A 47 12.48 -14.33 -0.14
N GLU A 48 12.53 -15.65 -0.43
CA GLU A 48 11.63 -16.63 0.18
C GLU A 48 11.79 -16.69 1.70
N GLN A 49 13.02 -16.69 2.20
CA GLN A 49 13.30 -16.69 3.64
C GLN A 49 12.75 -15.43 4.32
N LEU A 50 13.02 -14.25 3.77
CA LEU A 50 12.55 -12.97 4.29
C LEU A 50 11.02 -12.85 4.21
N SER A 51 10.42 -13.31 3.11
CA SER A 51 8.97 -13.31 2.92
C SER A 51 8.25 -14.20 3.93
N ASN A 52 8.82 -15.36 4.23
CA ASN A 52 8.29 -16.25 5.25
C ASN A 52 8.47 -15.67 6.67
N ALA A 53 9.47 -14.82 6.89
CA ALA A 53 9.64 -14.06 8.12
C ALA A 53 8.71 -12.83 8.24
N GLY A 54 7.92 -12.53 7.20
CA GLY A 54 6.93 -11.45 7.21
C GLY A 54 7.41 -10.11 6.65
N ASP A 55 8.59 -10.06 6.02
CA ASP A 55 9.07 -8.83 5.37
C ASP A 55 8.21 -8.52 4.13
N SER A 56 7.39 -7.47 4.22
CA SER A 56 6.43 -7.11 3.17
C SER A 56 7.10 -6.60 1.89
N GLN A 57 8.29 -6.02 1.98
CA GLN A 57 9.06 -5.63 0.80
C GLN A 57 9.64 -6.86 0.09
N ALA A 58 10.18 -7.82 0.83
CA ALA A 58 10.63 -9.09 0.26
C ALA A 58 9.48 -9.89 -0.36
N GLN A 59 8.29 -9.88 0.28
CA GLN A 59 7.07 -10.49 -0.27
C GLN A 59 6.67 -9.87 -1.62
N TYR A 60 6.78 -8.54 -1.75
CA TYR A 60 6.55 -7.86 -3.01
C TYR A 60 7.56 -8.27 -4.09
N ASP A 61 8.86 -8.22 -3.78
CA ASP A 61 9.91 -8.61 -4.73
C ASP A 61 9.78 -10.08 -5.15
N LEU A 62 9.50 -10.98 -4.19
CA LEU A 62 9.23 -12.39 -4.46
C LEU A 62 8.00 -12.59 -5.36
N SER A 63 6.94 -11.80 -5.14
CA SER A 63 5.75 -11.84 -5.98
C SER A 63 6.09 -11.50 -7.43
N GLN A 64 6.89 -10.45 -7.65
CA GLN A 64 7.35 -10.05 -8.99
C GLN A 64 8.18 -11.15 -9.66
N MET A 65 9.07 -11.81 -8.92
CA MET A 65 9.87 -12.92 -9.44
C MET A 65 8.99 -14.08 -9.91
N TYR A 66 7.96 -14.45 -9.14
CA TYR A 66 7.02 -15.48 -9.57
C TYR A 66 6.13 -15.05 -10.74
N LEU A 67 5.65 -13.79 -10.77
CA LEU A 67 4.82 -13.27 -11.85
C LEU A 67 5.57 -13.21 -13.18
N GLN A 68 6.86 -12.94 -13.15
CA GLN A 68 7.70 -12.77 -14.34
C GLN A 68 8.51 -14.03 -14.68
N GLY A 69 8.61 -15.00 -13.78
CA GLY A 69 9.45 -16.20 -13.98
C GLY A 69 10.94 -15.92 -13.85
N ILE A 70 11.34 -14.95 -13.01
CA ILE A 70 12.73 -14.59 -12.77
C ILE A 70 13.32 -15.49 -11.69
N GLY A 71 14.38 -16.22 -12.01
CA GLY A 71 15.03 -17.18 -11.12
C GLY A 71 14.21 -18.44 -10.83
N THR A 72 13.01 -18.54 -11.39
CA THR A 72 12.10 -19.68 -11.27
C THR A 72 11.19 -19.77 -12.49
N ARG A 73 10.46 -20.86 -12.64
CA ARG A 73 9.36 -20.92 -13.61
C ARG A 73 8.24 -19.94 -13.20
N GLN A 74 7.69 -19.23 -14.18
CA GLN A 74 6.54 -18.36 -13.95
C GLN A 74 5.41 -19.09 -13.23
N ASN A 75 4.86 -18.46 -12.20
CA ASN A 75 3.73 -18.99 -11.44
C ASN A 75 2.84 -17.84 -10.97
N LEU A 76 1.78 -17.57 -11.73
CA LEU A 76 0.87 -16.47 -11.47
C LEU A 76 0.13 -16.62 -10.13
N GLU A 77 -0.25 -17.84 -9.76
CA GLU A 77 -0.95 -18.12 -8.50
C GLU A 77 -0.08 -17.76 -7.29
N LYS A 78 1.15 -18.28 -7.24
CA LYS A 78 2.11 -17.94 -6.19
C LYS A 78 2.43 -16.43 -6.19
N GLY A 79 2.62 -15.85 -7.36
CA GLY A 79 2.91 -14.43 -7.51
C GLY A 79 1.81 -13.56 -6.87
N TRP A 80 0.56 -13.79 -7.23
CA TRP A 80 -0.55 -13.04 -6.64
C TRP A 80 -0.79 -13.36 -5.16
N THR A 81 -0.50 -14.57 -4.72
CA THR A 81 -0.56 -14.92 -3.28
C THR A 81 0.43 -14.08 -2.48
N TRP A 82 1.69 -13.97 -2.94
CA TRP A 82 2.69 -13.14 -2.28
C TRP A 82 2.39 -11.65 -2.40
N MET A 83 1.84 -11.21 -3.53
CA MET A 83 1.39 -9.82 -3.71
C MET A 83 0.33 -9.42 -2.68
N ASN A 84 -0.67 -10.29 -2.44
CA ASN A 84 -1.69 -10.04 -1.41
C ASN A 84 -1.06 -9.97 -0.01
N ARG A 85 -0.17 -10.89 0.33
CA ARG A 85 0.54 -10.86 1.62
C ARG A 85 1.36 -9.57 1.80
N ALA A 86 2.06 -9.15 0.77
CA ALA A 86 2.82 -7.89 0.77
C ALA A 86 1.91 -6.68 1.05
N ALA A 87 0.78 -6.61 0.35
CA ALA A 87 -0.20 -5.55 0.51
C ALA A 87 -0.83 -5.54 1.91
N ASP A 88 -1.21 -6.71 2.44
CA ASP A 88 -1.72 -6.86 3.81
C ASP A 88 -0.64 -6.52 4.85
N GLY A 89 0.63 -6.79 4.54
CA GLY A 89 1.80 -6.40 5.33
C GLY A 89 2.17 -4.91 5.23
N GLY A 90 1.38 -4.09 4.52
CA GLY A 90 1.58 -2.65 4.42
C GLY A 90 2.45 -2.18 3.25
N ASN A 91 2.84 -3.07 2.32
CA ASN A 91 3.58 -2.67 1.14
C ASN A 91 2.69 -1.86 0.17
N VAL A 92 2.96 -0.57 0.08
CA VAL A 92 2.14 0.39 -0.70
C VAL A 92 2.17 0.08 -2.20
N GLN A 93 3.31 -0.38 -2.71
CA GLN A 93 3.43 -0.73 -4.13
C GLN A 93 2.56 -1.94 -4.48
N ALA A 94 2.54 -2.95 -3.60
CA ALA A 94 1.66 -4.10 -3.74
C ALA A 94 0.18 -3.71 -3.69
N MET A 95 -0.21 -2.78 -2.80
CA MET A 95 -1.58 -2.26 -2.74
C MET A 95 -1.99 -1.60 -4.06
N LEU A 96 -1.13 -0.77 -4.63
CA LEU A 96 -1.38 -0.09 -5.91
C LEU A 96 -1.52 -1.08 -7.06
N GLU A 97 -0.65 -2.08 -7.13
CA GLU A 97 -0.70 -3.10 -8.20
C GLU A 97 -1.95 -3.97 -8.11
N LEU A 98 -2.36 -4.35 -6.89
CA LEU A 98 -3.62 -5.06 -6.69
C LEU A 98 -4.82 -4.21 -7.10
N ALA A 99 -4.86 -2.94 -6.69
CA ALA A 99 -5.92 -2.02 -7.05
C ALA A 99 -6.06 -1.90 -8.58
N VAL A 100 -4.94 -1.67 -9.28
CA VAL A 100 -4.92 -1.59 -10.75
C VAL A 100 -5.32 -2.91 -11.41
N ARG A 101 -4.89 -4.05 -10.86
CA ARG A 101 -5.29 -5.37 -11.36
C ARG A 101 -6.79 -5.57 -11.27
N TYR A 102 -7.38 -5.27 -10.12
CA TYR A 102 -8.83 -5.39 -9.94
C TYR A 102 -9.58 -4.42 -10.85
N GLN A 103 -9.13 -3.18 -10.97
CA GLN A 103 -9.74 -2.18 -11.85
C GLN A 103 -9.73 -2.61 -13.33
N LYS A 104 -8.65 -3.27 -13.80
CA LYS A 104 -8.51 -3.73 -15.19
C LYS A 104 -9.14 -5.09 -15.46
N SER A 105 -9.62 -5.78 -14.46
CA SER A 105 -10.13 -7.15 -14.57
C SER A 105 -11.53 -7.26 -13.99
N PRO A 106 -12.56 -6.67 -14.63
CA PRO A 106 -13.93 -6.68 -14.12
C PRO A 106 -14.56 -8.08 -14.00
N SER A 107 -13.94 -9.09 -14.62
CA SER A 107 -14.31 -10.50 -14.49
C SER A 107 -13.91 -11.13 -13.16
N LEU A 108 -13.04 -10.49 -12.39
CA LEU A 108 -12.71 -10.96 -11.05
C LEU A 108 -13.88 -10.65 -10.10
N GLU A 109 -14.13 -11.59 -9.20
CA GLU A 109 -15.19 -11.42 -8.19
C GLU A 109 -14.91 -10.16 -7.34
N ASN A 110 -15.94 -9.36 -7.14
CA ASN A 110 -15.88 -8.11 -6.37
C ASN A 110 -14.77 -7.14 -6.84
N SER A 111 -14.42 -7.18 -8.13
CA SER A 111 -13.25 -6.45 -8.67
C SER A 111 -13.28 -4.95 -8.37
N GLU A 112 -14.43 -4.31 -8.51
CA GLU A 112 -14.58 -2.88 -8.27
C GLU A 112 -14.43 -2.55 -6.78
N GLN A 113 -15.07 -3.33 -5.87
CA GLN A 113 -14.94 -3.15 -4.43
C GLN A 113 -13.49 -3.35 -3.97
N MET A 114 -12.82 -4.36 -4.55
CA MET A 114 -11.43 -4.64 -4.22
C MET A 114 -10.48 -3.55 -4.72
N ALA A 115 -10.74 -3.01 -5.92
CA ALA A 115 -9.98 -1.87 -6.44
C ALA A 115 -10.12 -0.64 -5.52
N PHE A 116 -11.36 -0.31 -5.14
CA PHE A 116 -11.63 0.79 -4.20
C PHE A 116 -10.91 0.58 -2.86
N LEU A 117 -11.05 -0.62 -2.27
CA LEU A 117 -10.43 -0.95 -0.99
C LEU A 117 -8.91 -0.77 -1.02
N TRP A 118 -8.25 -1.28 -2.07
CA TRP A 118 -6.80 -1.20 -2.16
C TRP A 118 -6.31 0.22 -2.46
N PHE A 119 -7.00 0.99 -3.32
CA PHE A 119 -6.66 2.40 -3.49
C PHE A 119 -6.88 3.20 -2.20
N GLN A 120 -7.94 2.90 -1.43
CA GLN A 120 -8.16 3.53 -0.12
C GLN A 120 -7.04 3.21 0.88
N LYS A 121 -6.64 1.93 0.99
CA LYS A 121 -5.52 1.52 1.85
C LYS A 121 -4.22 2.22 1.43
N ALA A 122 -3.90 2.27 0.13
CA ALA A 122 -2.72 2.96 -0.37
C ALA A 122 -2.78 4.48 -0.11
N ALA A 123 -3.94 5.11 -0.28
CA ALA A 123 -4.16 6.53 0.00
C ALA A 123 -3.92 6.86 1.47
N MET A 124 -4.46 6.04 2.38
CA MET A 124 -4.27 6.17 3.83
C MET A 124 -2.83 5.90 4.26
N ALA A 125 -2.09 5.08 3.52
CA ALA A 125 -0.66 4.87 3.69
C ALA A 125 0.21 6.01 3.10
N GLY A 126 -0.40 7.12 2.68
CA GLY A 126 0.31 8.31 2.17
C GLY A 126 0.66 8.27 0.69
N SER A 127 0.21 7.26 -0.06
CA SER A 127 0.50 7.17 -1.49
C SER A 127 -0.20 8.26 -2.30
N ALA A 128 0.56 9.16 -2.89
CA ALA A 128 0.00 10.18 -3.79
C ALA A 128 -0.75 9.57 -4.99
N ALA A 129 -0.26 8.44 -5.53
CA ALA A 129 -0.94 7.71 -6.59
C ALA A 129 -2.24 7.05 -6.10
N GLY A 130 -2.22 6.46 -4.89
CA GLY A 130 -3.42 5.90 -4.27
C GLY A 130 -4.50 6.95 -4.03
N GLN A 131 -4.11 8.12 -3.52
CA GLN A 131 -4.99 9.27 -3.28
C GLN A 131 -5.60 9.80 -4.58
N TYR A 132 -4.80 9.88 -5.65
CA TYR A 132 -5.25 10.31 -6.98
C TYR A 132 -6.31 9.36 -7.56
N ASN A 133 -6.02 8.06 -7.56
CA ASN A 133 -6.96 7.08 -8.09
C ASN A 133 -8.23 6.99 -7.24
N LEU A 134 -8.12 7.09 -5.91
CA LEU A 134 -9.28 7.12 -5.02
C LEU A 134 -10.18 8.35 -5.30
N ALA A 135 -9.60 9.52 -5.60
CA ALA A 135 -10.34 10.70 -5.99
C ALA A 135 -11.18 10.46 -7.25
N HIS A 136 -10.61 9.82 -8.27
CA HIS A 136 -11.33 9.45 -9.48
C HIS A 136 -12.48 8.47 -9.22
N LEU A 137 -12.26 7.47 -8.35
CA LEU A 137 -13.34 6.53 -8.00
C LEU A 137 -14.54 7.24 -7.36
N TYR A 138 -14.31 8.29 -6.56
CA TYR A 138 -15.38 9.12 -6.01
C TYR A 138 -16.02 10.05 -7.06
N GLU A 139 -15.24 10.56 -8.01
CA GLU A 139 -15.76 11.40 -9.11
C GLU A 139 -16.63 10.58 -10.08
N ASP A 140 -16.19 9.38 -10.44
CA ASP A 140 -16.87 8.49 -11.39
C ASP A 140 -18.10 7.80 -10.82
N GLY A 141 -18.16 7.62 -9.50
CA GLY A 141 -19.30 6.96 -8.83
C GLY A 141 -19.37 5.44 -9.08
N ASN A 142 -18.25 4.79 -9.41
CA ASN A 142 -18.24 3.37 -9.79
C ASN A 142 -18.50 2.41 -8.63
N GLN A 143 -18.18 2.77 -7.39
CA GLN A 143 -18.36 1.93 -6.20
C GLN A 143 -19.11 2.61 -5.07
N THR A 144 -19.14 3.90 -5.10
CA THR A 144 -19.92 4.77 -4.22
C THR A 144 -20.75 5.68 -5.11
N PRO A 145 -21.87 6.23 -4.64
CA PRO A 145 -22.48 7.35 -5.34
C PRO A 145 -21.42 8.44 -5.59
N VAL A 146 -21.53 9.14 -6.71
CA VAL A 146 -20.67 10.29 -7.02
C VAL A 146 -20.56 11.19 -5.80
N ASP A 147 -19.35 11.43 -5.33
CA ASP A 147 -19.06 12.31 -4.19
C ASP A 147 -17.92 13.29 -4.57
N LEU A 148 -18.32 14.44 -5.10
CA LEU A 148 -17.38 15.48 -5.54
C LEU A 148 -16.62 16.11 -4.37
N VAL A 149 -17.16 16.06 -3.15
CA VAL A 149 -16.47 16.54 -1.94
C VAL A 149 -15.29 15.62 -1.63
N GLN A 150 -15.52 14.30 -1.59
CA GLN A 150 -14.45 13.31 -1.40
C GLN A 150 -13.43 13.36 -2.55
N ALA A 151 -13.90 13.46 -3.80
CA ALA A 151 -13.03 13.58 -4.96
C ALA A 151 -12.09 14.80 -4.83
N TYR A 152 -12.62 15.97 -4.48
CA TYR A 152 -11.82 17.18 -4.25
C TYR A 152 -10.84 17.02 -3.07
N VAL A 153 -11.29 16.43 -1.97
CA VAL A 153 -10.45 16.18 -0.78
C VAL A 153 -9.23 15.33 -1.17
N TRP A 154 -9.47 14.15 -1.75
CA TRP A 154 -8.40 13.22 -2.08
C TRP A 154 -7.50 13.74 -3.20
N MET A 155 -8.06 14.46 -4.19
CA MET A 155 -7.28 15.12 -5.24
C MET A 155 -6.35 16.20 -4.66
N THR A 156 -6.85 16.99 -3.70
CA THR A 156 -6.04 18.01 -3.01
C THR A 156 -4.95 17.38 -2.16
N VAL A 157 -5.26 16.30 -1.46
CA VAL A 157 -4.27 15.57 -0.65
C VAL A 157 -3.21 14.95 -1.55
N SER A 158 -3.59 14.34 -2.68
CA SER A 158 -2.66 13.79 -3.67
C SER A 158 -1.67 14.84 -4.20
N HIS A 159 -2.17 16.04 -4.51
CA HIS A 159 -1.29 17.14 -4.91
C HIS A 159 -0.28 17.49 -3.82
N ARG A 160 -0.73 17.60 -2.56
CA ARG A 160 0.15 17.90 -1.41
C ARG A 160 1.16 16.77 -1.14
N SER A 161 0.82 15.55 -1.47
CA SER A 161 1.71 14.37 -1.39
C SER A 161 2.67 14.24 -2.58
N GLY A 162 2.71 15.25 -3.47
CA GLY A 162 3.69 15.35 -4.54
C GLY A 162 3.23 14.87 -5.92
N ASN A 163 1.92 14.61 -6.13
CA ASN A 163 1.40 14.33 -7.47
C ASN A 163 1.17 15.63 -8.27
N PRO A 164 1.96 15.92 -9.32
CA PRO A 164 1.83 17.17 -10.07
C PRO A 164 0.54 17.24 -10.90
N MET A 165 -0.03 16.10 -11.30
CA MET A 165 -1.25 16.04 -12.14
C MET A 165 -2.50 16.46 -11.35
N ALA A 166 -2.51 16.21 -10.05
CA ALA A 166 -3.67 16.45 -9.20
C ALA A 166 -4.04 17.95 -9.02
N ALA A 167 -3.09 18.88 -9.21
CA ALA A 167 -3.32 20.32 -8.99
C ALA A 167 -4.42 20.90 -9.87
N ALA A 168 -4.36 20.62 -11.17
CA ALA A 168 -5.31 21.14 -12.15
C ALA A 168 -6.72 20.56 -11.93
N GLU A 169 -6.78 19.26 -11.65
CA GLU A 169 -8.03 18.53 -11.41
C GLU A 169 -8.69 18.95 -10.09
N ALA A 170 -7.90 19.12 -9.02
CA ALA A 170 -8.39 19.69 -7.76
C ALA A 170 -9.02 21.08 -7.98
N LYS A 171 -8.42 21.93 -8.82
CA LYS A 171 -8.98 23.23 -9.16
C LYS A 171 -10.31 23.11 -9.92
N GLN A 172 -10.44 22.17 -10.84
CA GLN A 172 -11.68 21.91 -11.57
C GLN A 172 -12.79 21.40 -10.61
N LEU A 173 -12.48 20.43 -9.77
CA LEU A 173 -13.41 19.91 -8.76
C LEU A 173 -13.86 21.01 -7.79
N LYS A 174 -12.93 21.87 -7.35
CA LYS A 174 -13.26 23.03 -6.52
C LYS A 174 -14.33 23.92 -7.15
N GLY A 175 -14.27 24.12 -8.46
CA GLY A 175 -15.24 24.95 -9.20
C GLY A 175 -16.65 24.32 -9.30
N LYS A 176 -16.77 23.02 -9.05
CA LYS A 176 -18.05 22.29 -9.04
C LYS A 176 -18.74 22.28 -7.65
N LEU A 177 -18.04 22.66 -6.58
CA LEU A 177 -18.53 22.62 -5.21
C LEU A 177 -19.18 23.94 -4.79
N SER A 178 -20.27 23.83 -4.03
CA SER A 178 -20.88 24.97 -3.34
C SER A 178 -19.99 25.48 -2.17
N PRO A 179 -20.21 26.71 -1.69
CA PRO A 179 -19.46 27.23 -0.53
C PRO A 179 -19.55 26.35 0.72
N VAL A 180 -20.69 25.72 0.98
CA VAL A 180 -20.89 24.82 2.13
C VAL A 180 -20.07 23.54 1.98
N GLU A 181 -20.07 22.95 0.78
CA GLU A 181 -19.28 21.76 0.48
C GLU A 181 -17.78 22.05 0.55
N LEU A 182 -17.35 23.23 0.12
CA LEU A 182 -15.95 23.63 0.25
C LEU A 182 -15.50 23.72 1.72
N VAL A 183 -16.32 24.29 2.58
CA VAL A 183 -16.02 24.34 4.03
C VAL A 183 -15.88 22.92 4.58
N LYS A 184 -16.81 22.02 4.26
CA LYS A 184 -16.73 20.61 4.65
C LYS A 184 -15.45 19.95 4.14
N ALA A 185 -15.12 20.13 2.87
CA ALA A 185 -13.93 19.55 2.25
C ALA A 185 -12.62 20.03 2.92
N GLU A 186 -12.50 21.34 3.20
CA GLU A 186 -11.30 21.89 3.85
C GLU A 186 -11.15 21.38 5.30
N GLN A 187 -12.25 21.16 6.02
CA GLN A 187 -12.22 20.48 7.33
C GLN A 187 -11.68 19.06 7.22
N MET A 188 -12.17 18.27 6.25
CA MET A 188 -11.70 16.90 6.01
C MET A 188 -10.22 16.86 5.62
N ILE A 189 -9.76 17.77 4.77
CA ILE A 189 -8.35 17.90 4.40
C ILE A 189 -7.48 18.21 5.62
N ALA A 190 -7.96 19.09 6.51
CA ALA A 190 -7.25 19.42 7.75
C ALA A 190 -7.13 18.23 8.70
N GLU A 191 -8.17 17.39 8.79
CA GLU A 191 -8.12 16.18 9.61
C GLU A 191 -7.17 15.12 8.99
N LEU A 192 -7.26 14.88 7.68
CA LEU A 192 -6.36 13.95 7.00
C LEU A 192 -4.89 14.35 7.16
N LYS A 193 -4.57 15.64 7.16
CA LYS A 193 -3.20 16.15 7.40
C LYS A 193 -2.64 15.74 8.77
N LYS A 194 -3.49 15.49 9.77
CA LYS A 194 -3.06 15.07 11.11
C LYS A 194 -2.83 13.57 11.20
N THR A 195 -3.47 12.79 10.34
CA THR A 195 -3.53 11.32 10.41
C THR A 195 -2.68 10.61 9.37
N LEU A 196 -2.45 11.25 8.23
CA LEU A 196 -1.59 10.70 7.18
C LEU A 196 -0.10 10.84 7.54
N PRO A 197 0.74 9.85 7.14
CA PRO A 197 2.18 9.87 7.38
C PRO A 197 2.87 11.00 6.63
#